data_602ff7967e8b50d047e86c2b3b562b7a
#
_entry.id   602ff7967e8b50d047e86c2b3b562b7a
#
_cell.length_a   1.000
_cell.length_b   1.000
_cell.length_c   1.000
_cell.angle_alpha   90.00
_cell.angle_beta   90.00
_cell.angle_gamma   90.00
#
_symmetry.space_group_name_H-M   'P 1'
#
loop_
_entity.id
_entity.type
_entity.pdbx_description
1 polymer ?
#
loop_
_entity_poly.entity_id
_entity_poly.type
_entity_poly.pdbx_seq_one_letter_code
_entity_poly.pdbx_strand_id
1 'polypeptide(L)'
;MRSWHIAFFGLLILALLVADVHFSGNDTEFSRYNYNWNGTSQFYDDAGSEIITDYSNLYGRKNSTLLMIEPDGKFTSSEITALMRFLRDGNKIFISDEPGNSNTLLGILGTGLSVTPANLSSTDSEYNNKRFIICYPYKEDGITAGVESVALNSPSVAEGGISLMRSSFLSWIDTNGNGKADATEPLGKRSVMVRDEAGQVYLLSDSSLFINRMYGYKRLRDNDRFIQNIMGLSDNLLVEYRHSAAASADGLSGILGALKSTDFIKISVIIIVTLLTILALAGRDK
;
A
#
# COMPACT_ATOMS: atom_id res chain seq x y z
N MET A 1 -34.19 40.95 6.63
CA MET A 1 -34.30 39.50 6.45
C MET A 1 -34.79 38.89 7.79
N ARG A 2 -35.81 38.04 7.75
CA ARG A 2 -36.29 37.37 8.98
C ARG A 2 -35.20 36.41 9.51
N SER A 3 -35.06 36.33 10.81
CA SER A 3 -34.01 35.52 11.46
C SER A 3 -33.98 34.04 10.99
N TRP A 4 -35.13 33.48 10.61
CA TRP A 4 -35.23 32.10 10.12
C TRP A 4 -34.56 31.90 8.74
N HIS A 5 -34.51 32.92 7.87
CA HIS A 5 -33.80 32.84 6.58
C HIS A 5 -32.28 32.73 6.84
N ILE A 6 -31.75 33.47 7.83
CA ILE A 6 -30.34 33.39 8.19
C ILE A 6 -30.00 31.98 8.74
N ALA A 7 -30.85 31.44 9.61
CA ALA A 7 -30.70 30.09 10.14
C ALA A 7 -30.77 29.02 9.02
N PHE A 8 -31.74 29.16 8.09
CA PHE A 8 -31.88 28.25 6.95
C PHE A 8 -30.66 28.28 6.04
N PHE A 9 -30.16 29.45 5.65
CA PHE A 9 -28.97 29.57 4.82
C PHE A 9 -27.72 29.08 5.54
N GLY A 10 -27.57 29.31 6.86
CA GLY A 10 -26.49 28.79 7.65
C GLY A 10 -26.46 27.25 7.69
N LEU A 11 -27.63 26.62 7.90
CA LEU A 11 -27.75 25.16 7.86
C LEU A 11 -27.52 24.59 6.46
N LEU A 12 -27.97 25.29 5.41
CA LEU A 12 -27.73 24.87 4.04
C LEU A 12 -26.23 24.88 3.71
N ILE A 13 -25.51 25.92 4.10
CA ILE A 13 -24.06 26.02 3.92
C ILE A 13 -23.38 24.88 4.68
N LEU A 14 -23.78 24.62 5.93
CA LEU A 14 -23.23 23.53 6.73
C LEU A 14 -23.51 22.17 6.07
N ALA A 15 -24.72 21.95 5.53
CA ALA A 15 -25.06 20.73 4.81
C ALA A 15 -24.20 20.55 3.56
N LEU A 16 -23.96 21.63 2.80
CA LEU A 16 -23.08 21.62 1.63
C LEU A 16 -21.62 21.29 2.01
N LEU A 17 -21.10 21.88 3.10
CA LEU A 17 -19.77 21.57 3.59
C LEU A 17 -19.63 20.11 4.04
N VAL A 18 -20.62 19.58 4.74
CA VAL A 18 -20.64 18.15 5.14
C VAL A 18 -20.73 17.25 3.92
N ALA A 19 -21.53 17.63 2.91
CA ALA A 19 -21.61 16.89 1.65
C ALA A 19 -20.28 16.94 0.89
N ASP A 20 -19.63 18.11 0.81
CA ASP A 20 -18.32 18.26 0.17
C ASP A 20 -17.26 17.37 0.85
N VAL A 21 -17.20 17.36 2.17
CA VAL A 21 -16.34 16.44 2.94
C VAL A 21 -16.69 14.99 2.64
N HIS A 22 -17.99 14.64 2.59
CA HIS A 22 -18.42 13.26 2.34
C HIS A 22 -18.07 12.78 0.94
N PHE A 23 -18.22 13.63 -0.07
CA PHE A 23 -17.95 13.31 -1.47
C PHE A 23 -16.50 13.60 -1.90
N SER A 24 -15.71 14.31 -1.08
CA SER A 24 -14.29 14.50 -1.39
C SER A 24 -13.61 13.16 -1.59
N GLY A 25 -12.97 12.95 -2.74
CA GLY A 25 -12.14 11.77 -3.03
C GLY A 25 -10.70 12.02 -2.56
N ASN A 26 -9.99 10.96 -2.25
CA ASN A 26 -8.53 10.95 -2.21
C ASN A 26 -8.07 10.07 -3.38
N ASP A 27 -7.37 10.65 -4.36
CA ASP A 27 -6.85 9.95 -5.53
C ASP A 27 -5.34 9.66 -5.41
N THR A 28 -4.75 9.96 -4.25
CA THR A 28 -3.33 9.71 -3.99
C THR A 28 -3.04 8.22 -4.07
N GLU A 29 -2.12 7.83 -4.94
CA GLU A 29 -1.70 6.45 -5.10
C GLU A 29 -1.10 5.90 -3.80
N PHE A 30 -1.35 4.63 -3.51
CA PHE A 30 -0.98 3.92 -2.27
C PHE A 30 -1.54 4.54 -0.97
N SER A 31 -2.39 5.56 -1.03
CA SER A 31 -3.02 6.10 0.16
C SER A 31 -4.02 5.11 0.76
N ARG A 32 -3.96 4.92 2.07
CA ARG A 32 -4.94 4.14 2.83
C ARG A 32 -6.33 4.78 2.88
N TYR A 33 -6.43 6.07 2.54
CA TYR A 33 -7.68 6.83 2.47
C TYR A 33 -8.24 6.90 1.04
N ASN A 34 -7.54 6.33 0.08
CA ASN A 34 -7.98 6.25 -1.30
C ASN A 34 -8.72 4.93 -1.54
N TYR A 35 -10.03 5.03 -1.77
CA TYR A 35 -10.90 3.89 -2.07
C TYR A 35 -11.00 3.59 -3.58
N ASN A 36 -10.31 4.37 -4.43
CA ASN A 36 -10.21 4.10 -5.84
C ASN A 36 -9.25 2.93 -6.12
N TRP A 37 -9.13 2.54 -7.37
CA TRP A 37 -8.41 1.35 -7.81
C TRP A 37 -6.91 1.32 -7.40
N ASN A 38 -6.27 2.50 -7.31
CA ASN A 38 -4.84 2.66 -7.00
C ASN A 38 -4.54 3.01 -5.52
N GLY A 39 -5.57 3.08 -4.67
CA GLY A 39 -5.39 3.21 -3.22
C GLY A 39 -5.15 1.87 -2.56
N THR A 40 -4.89 1.88 -1.25
CA THR A 40 -4.63 0.68 -0.45
C THR A 40 -5.64 0.50 0.68
N SER A 41 -6.76 1.24 0.65
CA SER A 41 -7.75 1.25 1.74
C SER A 41 -8.28 -0.14 2.07
N GLN A 42 -8.56 -1.00 1.08
CA GLN A 42 -9.08 -2.35 1.32
C GLN A 42 -8.06 -3.22 2.07
N PHE A 43 -6.77 -3.12 1.71
CA PHE A 43 -5.73 -3.83 2.44
C PHE A 43 -5.65 -3.36 3.90
N TYR A 44 -5.65 -2.06 4.15
CA TYR A 44 -5.60 -1.52 5.51
C TYR A 44 -6.84 -1.85 6.33
N ASP A 45 -8.03 -1.87 5.72
CA ASP A 45 -9.29 -2.22 6.39
C ASP A 45 -9.32 -3.72 6.78
N ASP A 46 -8.81 -4.60 5.92
CA ASP A 46 -8.85 -6.06 6.11
C ASP A 46 -7.68 -6.58 6.96
N ALA A 47 -6.52 -5.93 6.93
CA ALA A 47 -5.31 -6.42 7.57
C ALA A 47 -5.39 -6.48 9.10
N GLY A 48 -6.29 -5.69 9.73
CA GLY A 48 -6.40 -5.61 11.19
C GLY A 48 -5.09 -5.23 11.89
N SER A 49 -4.17 -4.59 11.16
CA SER A 49 -2.81 -4.30 11.57
C SER A 49 -2.71 -2.99 12.36
N GLU A 50 -1.72 -2.91 13.23
CA GLU A 50 -1.36 -1.64 13.87
C GLU A 50 -0.58 -0.76 12.89
N ILE A 51 -1.01 0.50 12.76
CA ILE A 51 -0.37 1.46 11.85
C ILE A 51 0.72 2.22 12.60
N ILE A 52 1.93 2.16 12.08
CA ILE A 52 3.11 2.81 12.65
C ILE A 52 3.35 4.15 11.98
N THR A 53 3.12 5.22 12.71
CA THR A 53 3.47 6.60 12.33
C THR A 53 4.57 7.17 13.23
N ASP A 54 4.86 6.51 14.36
CA ASP A 54 5.95 6.84 15.28
C ASP A 54 6.78 5.57 15.54
N TYR A 55 8.06 5.64 15.19
CA TYR A 55 8.99 4.53 15.33
C TYR A 55 9.33 4.17 16.79
N SER A 56 9.01 5.03 17.75
CA SER A 56 9.08 4.67 19.16
C SER A 56 8.15 3.50 19.52
N ASN A 57 7.08 3.29 18.76
CA ASN A 57 6.15 2.17 18.91
C ASN A 57 6.75 0.81 18.50
N LEU A 58 7.92 0.80 17.87
CA LEU A 58 8.64 -0.43 17.55
C LEU A 58 9.43 -1.00 18.74
N TYR A 59 9.69 -0.20 19.76
CA TYR A 59 10.48 -0.65 20.90
C TYR A 59 9.73 -1.73 21.71
N GLY A 60 10.46 -2.80 22.02
CA GLY A 60 9.95 -3.91 22.83
C GLY A 60 9.03 -4.86 22.08
N ARG A 61 8.77 -4.65 20.79
CA ARG A 61 7.99 -5.56 19.96
C ARG A 61 8.73 -6.89 19.80
N LYS A 62 7.97 -7.97 19.78
CA LYS A 62 8.44 -9.34 19.58
C LYS A 62 7.53 -10.04 18.58
N ASN A 63 8.11 -10.99 17.85
CA ASN A 63 7.39 -11.79 16.85
C ASN A 63 6.48 -10.92 15.97
N SER A 64 7.06 -9.86 15.43
CA SER A 64 6.35 -8.84 14.65
C SER A 64 6.99 -8.68 13.29
N THR A 65 6.17 -8.38 12.28
CA THR A 65 6.60 -7.98 10.94
C THR A 65 6.18 -6.54 10.69
N LEU A 66 7.12 -5.68 10.32
CA LEU A 66 6.85 -4.33 9.85
C LEU A 66 6.77 -4.34 8.32
N LEU A 67 5.59 -4.12 7.79
CA LEU A 67 5.35 -3.97 6.35
C LEU A 67 5.49 -2.50 5.96
N MET A 68 6.31 -2.23 4.95
CA MET A 68 6.48 -0.92 4.30
C MET A 68 6.02 -1.02 2.86
N ILE A 69 4.99 -0.27 2.49
CA ILE A 69 4.42 -0.24 1.14
C ILE A 69 4.85 1.06 0.48
N GLU A 70 5.61 0.96 -0.61
CA GLU A 70 6.13 2.08 -1.40
C GLU A 70 6.74 3.16 -0.49
N PRO A 71 7.79 2.83 0.28
CA PRO A 71 8.42 3.80 1.15
C PRO A 71 9.09 4.89 0.32
N ASP A 72 8.78 6.14 0.63
CA ASP A 72 9.38 7.32 0.05
C ASP A 72 9.86 8.24 1.19
N GLY A 73 11.00 8.87 0.98
CA GLY A 73 11.54 9.81 1.94
C GLY A 73 12.78 9.34 2.68
N LYS A 74 13.32 10.26 3.49
CA LYS A 74 14.56 10.06 4.22
C LYS A 74 14.27 9.66 5.66
N PHE A 75 14.77 8.51 6.06
CA PHE A 75 14.73 8.05 7.44
C PHE A 75 15.73 8.83 8.30
N THR A 76 15.29 9.30 9.45
CA THR A 76 16.15 9.95 10.43
C THR A 76 17.03 8.93 11.15
N SER A 77 18.13 9.39 11.76
CA SER A 77 19.02 8.50 12.52
C SER A 77 18.32 7.78 13.68
N SER A 78 17.32 8.42 14.31
CA SER A 78 16.51 7.81 15.37
C SER A 78 15.61 6.69 14.84
N GLU A 79 15.01 6.87 13.67
CA GLU A 79 14.17 5.86 13.01
C GLU A 79 15.01 4.66 12.56
N ILE A 80 16.17 4.92 11.96
CA ILE A 80 17.13 3.86 11.61
C ILE A 80 17.55 3.08 12.85
N THR A 81 17.84 3.77 13.96
CA THR A 81 18.20 3.11 15.22
C THR A 81 17.04 2.23 15.73
N ALA A 82 15.80 2.70 15.62
CA ALA A 82 14.63 1.92 16.00
C ALA A 82 14.46 0.66 15.13
N LEU A 83 14.64 0.77 13.80
CA LEU A 83 14.60 -0.36 12.87
C LEU A 83 15.69 -1.38 13.14
N MET A 84 16.94 -0.93 13.35
CA MET A 84 18.05 -1.82 13.69
C MET A 84 17.80 -2.57 15.02
N ARG A 85 17.22 -1.90 16.00
CA ARG A 85 16.81 -2.54 17.25
C ARG A 85 15.69 -3.54 17.04
N PHE A 86 14.67 -3.16 16.26
CA PHE A 86 13.54 -4.02 15.91
C PHE A 86 14.01 -5.33 15.28
N LEU A 87 14.94 -5.29 14.32
CA LEU A 87 15.57 -6.48 13.72
C LEU A 87 16.40 -7.28 14.74
N ARG A 88 17.20 -6.60 15.56
CA ARG A 88 18.02 -7.26 16.61
C ARG A 88 17.14 -7.99 17.62
N ASP A 89 15.94 -7.50 17.89
CA ASP A 89 14.97 -8.13 18.79
C ASP A 89 14.26 -9.35 18.15
N GLY A 90 14.68 -9.77 16.92
CA GLY A 90 14.21 -10.96 16.22
C GLY A 90 12.96 -10.74 15.38
N ASN A 91 12.56 -9.49 15.16
CA ASN A 91 11.44 -9.13 14.30
C ASN A 91 11.85 -9.09 12.82
N LYS A 92 10.88 -8.91 11.93
CA LYS A 92 11.07 -8.90 10.49
C LYS A 92 10.62 -7.58 9.86
N ILE A 93 11.21 -7.23 8.73
CA ILE A 93 10.79 -6.12 7.89
C ILE A 93 10.45 -6.68 6.51
N PHE A 94 9.28 -6.36 6.00
CA PHE A 94 8.90 -6.61 4.63
C PHE A 94 8.74 -5.27 3.90
N ILE A 95 9.49 -5.10 2.82
CA ILE A 95 9.45 -3.89 1.98
C ILE A 95 8.90 -4.28 0.62
N SER A 96 7.89 -3.54 0.14
CA SER A 96 7.50 -3.55 -1.25
C SER A 96 7.83 -2.18 -1.87
N ASP A 97 8.65 -2.20 -2.91
CA ASP A 97 9.22 -0.99 -3.49
C ASP A 97 9.52 -1.24 -4.98
N GLU A 98 8.85 -0.52 -5.86
CA GLU A 98 9.06 -0.64 -7.29
C GLU A 98 10.12 0.36 -7.81
N PRO A 99 10.11 1.64 -7.42
CA PRO A 99 11.06 2.64 -7.91
C PRO A 99 12.46 2.56 -7.29
N GLY A 100 12.66 1.77 -6.22
CA GLY A 100 13.96 1.64 -5.55
C GLY A 100 14.26 2.74 -4.52
N ASN A 101 13.24 3.40 -4.02
CA ASN A 101 13.36 4.45 -3.00
C ASN A 101 13.92 3.90 -1.68
N SER A 102 13.65 2.62 -1.38
CA SER A 102 14.16 1.92 -0.19
C SER A 102 15.65 1.56 -0.23
N ASN A 103 16.33 1.69 -1.37
CA ASN A 103 17.73 1.25 -1.53
C ASN A 103 18.68 1.89 -0.50
N THR A 104 18.47 3.17 -0.17
CA THR A 104 19.27 3.84 0.86
C THR A 104 19.07 3.21 2.23
N LEU A 105 17.82 2.92 2.60
CA LEU A 105 17.49 2.26 3.87
C LEU A 105 18.09 0.85 3.91
N LEU A 106 17.90 0.05 2.85
CA LEU A 106 18.43 -1.32 2.73
C LEU A 106 19.94 -1.36 2.87
N GLY A 107 20.65 -0.37 2.26
CA GLY A 107 22.09 -0.21 2.41
C GLY A 107 22.53 0.12 3.84
N ILE A 108 21.83 1.03 4.52
CA ILE A 108 22.11 1.40 5.91
C ILE A 108 21.86 0.21 6.86
N LEU A 109 20.80 -0.55 6.61
CA LEU A 109 20.50 -1.77 7.39
C LEU A 109 21.49 -2.92 7.11
N GLY A 110 22.36 -2.78 6.09
CA GLY A 110 23.38 -3.79 5.76
C GLY A 110 22.80 -5.08 5.19
N THR A 111 21.65 -5.04 4.56
CA THR A 111 20.92 -6.22 4.07
C THR A 111 21.56 -6.87 2.84
N GLY A 112 22.31 -6.10 2.06
CA GLY A 112 22.80 -6.52 0.74
C GLY A 112 21.71 -6.65 -0.32
N LEU A 113 20.50 -6.16 -0.04
CA LEU A 113 19.37 -6.16 -0.97
C LEU A 113 19.24 -4.81 -1.68
N SER A 114 18.70 -4.83 -2.90
CA SER A 114 18.36 -3.60 -3.64
C SER A 114 17.27 -3.85 -4.67
N VAL A 115 16.58 -2.78 -5.07
CA VAL A 115 15.72 -2.73 -6.25
C VAL A 115 16.50 -2.06 -7.37
N THR A 116 16.54 -2.71 -8.54
CA THR A 116 16.97 -2.06 -9.79
C THR A 116 15.72 -1.70 -10.58
N PRO A 117 15.35 -0.40 -10.63
CA PRO A 117 14.19 0.04 -11.40
C PRO A 117 14.28 -0.42 -12.85
N ALA A 118 13.28 -1.11 -13.32
CA ALA A 118 13.25 -1.68 -14.65
C ALA A 118 11.83 -1.87 -15.17
N ASN A 119 11.62 -1.76 -16.48
CA ASN A 119 10.38 -2.17 -17.12
C ASN A 119 10.42 -3.69 -17.36
N LEU A 120 10.23 -4.49 -16.33
CA LEU A 120 10.21 -5.94 -16.47
C LEU A 120 8.93 -6.35 -17.22
N SER A 121 9.09 -6.96 -18.37
CA SER A 121 8.03 -7.40 -19.27
C SER A 121 8.12 -8.90 -19.52
N SER A 122 7.00 -9.54 -19.87
CA SER A 122 6.94 -10.97 -20.19
C SER A 122 5.84 -11.29 -21.19
N THR A 123 6.04 -12.32 -22.00
CA THR A 123 4.93 -12.93 -22.76
C THR A 123 4.10 -13.86 -21.87
N ASP A 124 4.65 -14.30 -20.75
CA ASP A 124 3.95 -15.01 -19.68
C ASP A 124 3.31 -13.96 -18.74
N SER A 125 2.10 -13.54 -19.12
CA SER A 125 1.44 -12.37 -18.54
C SER A 125 -0.07 -12.54 -18.46
N GLU A 126 -0.71 -11.81 -17.56
CA GLU A 126 -2.17 -11.74 -17.44
C GLU A 126 -2.78 -10.75 -18.43
N TYR A 127 -4.02 -11.00 -18.85
CA TYR A 127 -4.83 -10.11 -19.69
C TYR A 127 -4.14 -9.63 -20.97
N ASN A 128 -3.18 -10.40 -21.50
CA ASN A 128 -2.36 -10.00 -22.64
C ASN A 128 -1.59 -8.66 -22.43
N ASN A 129 -1.36 -8.30 -21.17
CA ASN A 129 -0.59 -7.13 -20.77
C ASN A 129 0.83 -7.56 -20.36
N LYS A 130 1.83 -7.29 -21.17
CA LYS A 130 3.20 -7.74 -20.97
C LYS A 130 3.89 -7.19 -19.71
N ARG A 131 3.34 -6.14 -19.12
CA ARG A 131 3.78 -5.60 -17.82
C ARG A 131 3.05 -6.23 -16.63
N PHE A 132 1.96 -6.95 -16.88
CA PHE A 132 1.23 -7.67 -15.84
C PHE A 132 1.70 -9.13 -15.83
N ILE A 133 2.89 -9.34 -15.29
CA ILE A 133 3.65 -10.58 -15.46
C ILE A 133 3.30 -11.65 -14.43
N ILE A 134 3.48 -12.91 -14.83
CA ILE A 134 3.33 -14.07 -13.94
C ILE A 134 4.71 -14.42 -13.37
N CYS A 135 4.78 -14.51 -12.04
CA CYS A 135 5.97 -14.85 -11.30
C CYS A 135 5.76 -16.14 -10.51
N TYR A 136 6.85 -16.87 -10.30
CA TYR A 136 6.81 -18.23 -9.73
C TYR A 136 7.74 -18.32 -8.50
N PRO A 137 7.35 -19.06 -7.46
CA PRO A 137 8.26 -19.45 -6.41
C PRO A 137 9.53 -20.07 -6.99
N TYR A 138 10.66 -19.65 -6.48
CA TYR A 138 11.97 -20.17 -6.89
C TYR A 138 12.64 -20.98 -5.77
N LYS A 139 12.44 -20.57 -4.53
CA LYS A 139 12.93 -21.26 -3.34
C LYS A 139 11.79 -21.39 -2.34
N GLU A 140 11.74 -22.54 -1.67
CA GLU A 140 10.79 -22.75 -0.58
C GLU A 140 11.11 -21.81 0.60
N ASP A 141 10.08 -21.13 1.04
CA ASP A 141 10.08 -20.24 2.20
C ASP A 141 8.64 -20.18 2.75
N GLY A 142 8.46 -19.78 4.00
CA GLY A 142 7.13 -19.63 4.58
C GLY A 142 6.23 -18.71 3.76
N ILE A 143 6.83 -17.67 3.17
CA ILE A 143 6.09 -16.70 2.35
C ILE A 143 5.63 -17.25 0.99
N THR A 144 6.30 -18.25 0.45
CA THR A 144 5.93 -18.91 -0.81
C THR A 144 5.15 -20.21 -0.59
N ALA A 145 4.81 -20.56 0.64
CA ALA A 145 4.14 -21.80 0.98
C ALA A 145 2.75 -21.89 0.33
N GLY A 146 2.51 -22.95 -0.46
CA GLY A 146 1.25 -23.19 -1.14
C GLY A 146 0.91 -22.19 -2.26
N VAL A 147 1.91 -21.43 -2.72
CA VAL A 147 1.81 -20.52 -3.87
C VAL A 147 2.37 -21.22 -5.10
N GLU A 148 1.61 -21.30 -6.18
CA GLU A 148 2.07 -21.82 -7.47
C GLU A 148 2.53 -20.69 -8.39
N SER A 149 1.80 -19.58 -8.41
CA SER A 149 2.13 -18.39 -9.20
C SER A 149 1.46 -17.14 -8.67
N VAL A 150 2.10 -16.00 -8.88
CA VAL A 150 1.61 -14.66 -8.50
C VAL A 150 1.63 -13.76 -9.72
N ALA A 151 0.59 -12.96 -9.90
CA ALA A 151 0.57 -11.90 -10.91
C ALA A 151 1.05 -10.59 -10.29
N LEU A 152 2.05 -9.97 -10.89
CA LEU A 152 2.61 -8.68 -10.48
C LEU A 152 2.40 -7.63 -11.58
N ASN A 153 2.19 -6.37 -11.17
CA ASN A 153 1.88 -5.29 -12.09
C ASN A 153 3.08 -4.35 -12.27
N SER A 154 3.76 -4.47 -13.38
CA SER A 154 4.94 -3.67 -13.72
C SER A 154 6.08 -3.77 -12.70
N PRO A 155 6.42 -4.97 -12.19
CA PRO A 155 7.46 -5.07 -11.19
C PRO A 155 8.82 -4.63 -11.73
N SER A 156 9.67 -4.15 -10.84
CA SER A 156 11.10 -3.96 -11.08
C SER A 156 11.89 -5.26 -10.84
N VAL A 157 13.20 -5.17 -10.76
CA VAL A 157 14.08 -6.31 -10.43
C VAL A 157 14.58 -6.17 -8.99
N ALA A 158 14.38 -7.21 -8.19
CA ALA A 158 14.94 -7.31 -6.85
C ALA A 158 16.26 -8.07 -6.89
N GLU A 159 17.30 -7.52 -6.28
CA GLU A 159 18.67 -8.04 -6.33
C GLU A 159 19.24 -8.29 -4.93
N GLY A 160 20.24 -9.14 -4.87
CA GLY A 160 20.95 -9.52 -3.64
C GLY A 160 20.29 -10.65 -2.87
N GLY A 161 20.94 -11.10 -1.80
CA GLY A 161 20.43 -12.12 -0.90
C GLY A 161 19.92 -13.40 -1.57
N ILE A 162 18.89 -13.97 -1.00
CA ILE A 162 18.26 -15.22 -1.46
C ILE A 162 17.01 -14.89 -2.29
N SER A 163 17.00 -15.28 -3.57
CA SER A 163 15.85 -15.14 -4.43
C SER A 163 14.74 -16.11 -4.03
N LEU A 164 13.56 -15.60 -3.75
CA LEU A 164 12.38 -16.38 -3.37
C LEU A 164 11.37 -16.52 -4.50
N MET A 165 11.24 -15.49 -5.35
CA MET A 165 10.30 -15.49 -6.48
C MET A 165 10.95 -14.90 -7.72
N ARG A 166 10.66 -15.47 -8.89
CA ARG A 166 11.22 -15.05 -10.18
C ARG A 166 10.13 -14.98 -11.26
N SER A 167 10.35 -14.11 -12.21
CA SER A 167 9.61 -14.11 -13.48
C SER A 167 9.91 -15.37 -14.30
N SER A 168 9.11 -15.65 -15.32
CA SER A 168 9.38 -16.74 -16.26
C SER A 168 10.62 -16.47 -17.11
N PHE A 169 11.10 -17.51 -17.83
CA PHE A 169 12.19 -17.36 -18.79
C PHE A 169 11.80 -16.44 -19.97
N LEU A 170 10.51 -16.30 -20.24
CA LEU A 170 9.95 -15.47 -21.32
C LEU A 170 9.88 -13.98 -20.95
N SER A 171 10.66 -13.55 -19.97
CA SER A 171 10.71 -12.16 -19.48
C SER A 171 11.98 -11.46 -19.99
N TRP A 172 11.87 -10.15 -20.18
CA TRP A 172 12.96 -9.25 -20.57
C TRP A 172 12.81 -7.92 -19.86
N ILE A 173 13.90 -7.15 -19.83
CA ILE A 173 13.86 -5.75 -19.39
C ILE A 173 13.63 -4.91 -20.63
N ASP A 174 12.45 -4.32 -20.76
CA ASP A 174 12.05 -3.46 -21.89
C ASP A 174 12.66 -2.07 -21.71
N THR A 175 13.87 -1.89 -22.22
CA THR A 175 14.66 -0.67 -22.03
C THR A 175 14.19 0.48 -22.92
N ASN A 176 13.56 0.17 -24.05
CA ASN A 176 13.07 1.16 -25.00
C ASN A 176 11.56 1.39 -24.96
N GLY A 177 10.83 0.64 -24.12
CA GLY A 177 9.40 0.80 -23.87
C GLY A 177 8.49 0.35 -25.03
N ASN A 178 9.01 -0.46 -25.97
CA ASN A 178 8.24 -0.89 -27.15
C ASN A 178 7.37 -2.13 -26.91
N GLY A 179 7.48 -2.76 -25.74
CA GLY A 179 6.73 -3.98 -25.36
C GLY A 179 7.14 -5.22 -26.13
N LYS A 180 8.35 -5.27 -26.69
CA LYS A 180 8.89 -6.41 -27.44
C LYS A 180 10.29 -6.73 -26.95
N ALA A 181 10.65 -7.99 -26.91
CA ALA A 181 12.01 -8.40 -26.64
C ALA A 181 12.87 -8.17 -27.89
N ASP A 182 13.86 -7.33 -27.77
CA ASP A 182 14.82 -7.01 -28.85
C ASP A 182 16.14 -7.77 -28.68
N ALA A 183 16.98 -7.74 -29.67
CA ALA A 183 18.28 -8.43 -29.64
C ALA A 183 19.21 -7.95 -28.50
N THR A 184 19.00 -6.72 -28.02
CA THR A 184 19.73 -6.13 -26.88
C THR A 184 19.06 -6.38 -25.53
N GLU A 185 17.90 -6.99 -25.54
CA GLU A 185 17.05 -7.27 -24.37
C GLU A 185 16.88 -8.78 -24.19
N PRO A 186 17.88 -9.47 -23.65
CA PRO A 186 17.86 -10.92 -23.59
C PRO A 186 16.76 -11.44 -22.69
N LEU A 187 16.06 -12.47 -23.17
CA LEU A 187 15.10 -13.23 -22.37
C LEU A 187 15.80 -13.88 -21.19
N GLY A 188 15.11 -13.94 -20.06
CA GLY A 188 15.62 -14.63 -18.88
C GLY A 188 14.79 -14.38 -17.63
N LYS A 189 14.94 -15.28 -16.67
CA LYS A 189 14.32 -15.13 -15.35
C LYS A 189 14.96 -13.95 -14.60
N ARG A 190 14.13 -13.14 -13.98
CA ARG A 190 14.54 -12.04 -13.08
C ARG A 190 13.93 -12.26 -11.72
N SER A 191 14.70 -11.98 -10.67
CA SER A 191 14.16 -12.00 -9.30
C SER A 191 13.27 -10.80 -9.10
N VAL A 192 12.07 -11.05 -8.57
CA VAL A 192 11.10 -10.02 -8.19
C VAL A 192 10.90 -9.95 -6.69
N MET A 193 11.34 -10.99 -5.97
CA MET A 193 11.34 -11.05 -4.52
C MET A 193 12.59 -11.74 -4.03
N VAL A 194 13.23 -11.10 -3.04
CA VAL A 194 14.44 -11.60 -2.37
C VAL A 194 14.30 -11.41 -0.85
N ARG A 195 15.09 -12.14 -0.09
CA ARG A 195 15.31 -11.89 1.33
C ARG A 195 16.79 -11.87 1.69
N ASP A 196 17.14 -11.20 2.77
CA ASP A 196 18.51 -11.20 3.27
C ASP A 196 18.94 -12.60 3.78
N GLU A 197 20.23 -12.79 3.97
CA GLU A 197 20.79 -14.07 4.46
C GLU A 197 20.32 -14.39 5.89
N ALA A 198 20.03 -13.38 6.71
CA ALA A 198 19.53 -13.56 8.06
C ALA A 198 18.05 -14.00 8.10
N GLY A 199 17.31 -13.85 6.98
CA GLY A 199 15.89 -14.17 6.92
C GLY A 199 14.99 -13.18 7.67
N GLN A 200 15.47 -11.95 7.86
CA GLN A 200 14.77 -10.92 8.60
C GLN A 200 14.23 -9.79 7.72
N VAL A 201 14.85 -9.52 6.58
CA VAL A 201 14.42 -8.47 5.66
C VAL A 201 14.01 -9.08 4.33
N TYR A 202 12.78 -8.82 3.92
CA TYR A 202 12.18 -9.27 2.66
C TYR A 202 11.96 -8.06 1.76
N LEU A 203 12.23 -8.21 0.48
CA LEU A 203 12.06 -7.16 -0.54
C LEU A 203 11.28 -7.73 -1.72
N LEU A 204 10.13 -7.13 -2.01
CA LEU A 204 9.31 -7.35 -3.20
C LEU A 204 9.41 -6.12 -4.10
N SER A 205 9.72 -6.29 -5.37
CA SER A 205 9.87 -5.19 -6.33
C SER A 205 8.56 -4.78 -7.01
N ASP A 206 7.44 -4.89 -6.31
CA ASP A 206 6.10 -4.48 -6.79
C ASP A 206 5.21 -4.09 -5.60
N SER A 207 4.96 -2.80 -5.44
CA SER A 207 4.06 -2.27 -4.41
C SER A 207 2.59 -2.35 -4.84
N SER A 208 2.32 -2.48 -6.14
CA SER A 208 0.96 -2.57 -6.68
C SER A 208 0.19 -3.80 -6.19
N LEU A 209 0.88 -4.82 -5.64
CA LEU A 209 0.25 -5.98 -5.03
C LEU A 209 -0.81 -5.59 -3.98
N PHE A 210 -0.60 -4.49 -3.26
CA PHE A 210 -1.44 -4.02 -2.16
C PHE A 210 -2.52 -3.01 -2.57
N ILE A 211 -2.54 -2.52 -3.85
CA ILE A 211 -3.59 -1.59 -4.27
C ILE A 211 -4.95 -2.27 -4.36
N ASN A 212 -6.02 -1.50 -4.15
CA ASN A 212 -7.40 -2.00 -4.10
C ASN A 212 -7.76 -2.89 -5.28
N ARG A 213 -7.29 -2.54 -6.51
CA ARG A 213 -7.59 -3.33 -7.70
C ARG A 213 -6.92 -4.71 -7.69
N MET A 214 -5.69 -4.80 -7.19
CA MET A 214 -4.94 -6.07 -7.10
C MET A 214 -5.40 -6.88 -5.90
N TYR A 215 -5.45 -6.25 -4.73
CA TYR A 215 -5.85 -6.85 -3.47
C TYR A 215 -7.30 -7.35 -3.48
N GLY A 216 -8.22 -6.55 -4.03
CA GLY A 216 -9.64 -6.88 -4.09
C GLY A 216 -10.00 -7.97 -5.10
N TYR A 217 -9.09 -8.33 -6.02
CA TYR A 217 -9.37 -9.31 -7.07
C TYR A 217 -9.05 -10.75 -6.63
N LYS A 218 -9.98 -11.36 -5.92
CA LYS A 218 -9.85 -12.66 -5.21
C LYS A 218 -9.52 -13.90 -6.08
N ARG A 219 -9.35 -13.76 -7.39
CA ARG A 219 -9.06 -14.89 -8.31
C ARG A 219 -7.84 -14.61 -9.19
N LEU A 220 -7.01 -13.68 -8.78
CA LEU A 220 -5.80 -13.35 -9.52
C LEU A 220 -4.66 -14.27 -9.08
N ARG A 221 -4.53 -15.41 -9.75
CA ARG A 221 -3.54 -16.42 -9.37
C ARG A 221 -3.62 -16.77 -7.88
N ASP A 222 -2.49 -16.95 -7.24
CA ASP A 222 -2.37 -17.17 -5.79
C ASP A 222 -2.01 -15.88 -5.02
N ASN A 223 -2.35 -14.69 -5.58
CA ASN A 223 -2.06 -13.42 -4.93
C ASN A 223 -2.64 -13.35 -3.52
N ASP A 224 -3.88 -13.83 -3.32
CA ASP A 224 -4.51 -13.86 -1.99
C ASP A 224 -3.71 -14.70 -1.00
N ARG A 225 -3.27 -15.90 -1.42
CA ARG A 225 -2.46 -16.80 -0.58
C ARG A 225 -1.11 -16.15 -0.27
N PHE A 226 -0.49 -15.54 -1.26
CA PHE A 226 0.80 -14.88 -1.10
C PHE A 226 0.70 -13.70 -0.12
N ILE A 227 -0.34 -12.85 -0.23
CA ILE A 227 -0.59 -11.76 0.70
C ILE A 227 -0.86 -12.29 2.12
N GLN A 228 -1.66 -13.37 2.26
CA GLN A 228 -1.87 -14.02 3.56
C GLN A 228 -0.56 -14.52 4.18
N ASN A 229 0.33 -15.09 3.37
CA ASN A 229 1.64 -15.53 3.85
C ASN A 229 2.51 -14.33 4.29
N ILE A 230 2.46 -13.19 3.57
CA ILE A 230 3.13 -11.95 3.99
C ILE A 230 2.59 -11.49 5.36
N MET A 231 1.27 -11.43 5.50
CA MET A 231 0.62 -11.02 6.75
C MET A 231 0.92 -11.98 7.90
N GLY A 232 1.07 -13.27 7.60
CA GLY A 232 1.37 -14.35 8.56
C GLY A 232 2.87 -14.59 8.83
N LEU A 233 3.78 -13.73 8.34
CA LEU A 233 5.23 -13.89 8.57
C LEU A 233 5.60 -13.86 10.05
N SER A 234 4.81 -13.23 10.89
CA SER A 234 4.92 -13.17 12.34
C SER A 234 3.51 -13.05 12.95
N ASP A 235 3.39 -13.23 14.26
CA ASP A 235 2.09 -13.16 14.95
C ASP A 235 1.45 -11.76 14.90
N ASN A 236 2.29 -10.72 14.79
CA ASN A 236 1.84 -9.34 14.78
C ASN A 236 2.26 -8.65 13.48
N LEU A 237 1.29 -8.15 12.72
CA LEU A 237 1.52 -7.32 11.57
C LEU A 237 1.46 -5.85 11.98
N LEU A 238 2.51 -5.12 11.69
CA LEU A 238 2.64 -3.67 11.81
C LEU A 238 2.75 -3.09 10.41
N VAL A 239 2.02 -2.04 10.08
CA VAL A 239 2.14 -1.39 8.77
C VAL A 239 2.68 0.02 8.95
N GLU A 240 3.83 0.28 8.38
CA GLU A 240 4.47 1.58 8.36
C GLU A 240 3.71 2.52 7.43
N TYR A 241 3.46 3.75 7.89
CA TYR A 241 2.75 4.74 7.08
C TYR A 241 3.47 6.10 7.01
N ARG A 242 4.40 6.38 7.90
CA ARG A 242 5.07 7.69 7.97
C ARG A 242 5.90 8.03 6.73
N HIS A 243 6.55 7.02 6.15
CA HIS A 243 7.39 7.12 4.95
C HIS A 243 6.72 6.52 3.71
N SER A 244 5.44 6.11 3.78
CA SER A 244 4.68 5.75 2.58
C SER A 244 4.65 6.92 1.61
N ALA A 245 4.78 6.67 0.31
CA ALA A 245 4.70 7.69 -0.74
C ALA A 245 3.44 8.57 -0.61
N ALA A 246 2.36 8.02 -0.07
CA ALA A 246 1.10 8.73 0.16
C ALA A 246 1.10 9.62 1.41
N ALA A 247 1.97 9.37 2.40
CA ALA A 247 1.87 10.00 3.73
C ALA A 247 1.97 11.53 3.68
N SER A 248 2.84 12.07 2.81
CA SER A 248 3.03 13.52 2.67
C SER A 248 1.83 14.21 2.00
N ALA A 249 1.13 13.50 1.11
CA ALA A 249 -0.03 14.00 0.38
C ALA A 249 -1.33 13.84 1.19
N ASP A 250 -1.34 12.94 2.16
CA ASP A 250 -2.54 12.59 2.94
C ASP A 250 -2.84 13.57 4.11
N GLY A 251 -2.09 14.63 4.32
CA GLY A 251 -2.24 15.53 5.46
C GLY A 251 -3.70 15.93 5.74
N LEU A 252 -4.34 16.71 4.87
CA LEU A 252 -5.77 17.06 5.00
C LEU A 252 -6.69 15.87 4.69
N SER A 253 -6.35 15.07 3.68
CA SER A 253 -7.12 13.87 3.29
C SER A 253 -7.15 12.82 4.40
N GLY A 254 -6.08 12.72 5.20
CA GLY A 254 -6.03 11.87 6.38
C GLY A 254 -7.02 12.30 7.46
N ILE A 255 -7.11 13.61 7.72
CA ILE A 255 -8.11 14.18 8.65
C ILE A 255 -9.52 13.94 8.14
N LEU A 256 -9.76 14.21 6.84
CA LEU A 256 -11.06 13.99 6.20
C LEU A 256 -11.44 12.49 6.18
N GLY A 257 -10.48 11.60 5.92
CA GLY A 257 -10.68 10.15 5.97
C GLY A 257 -11.05 9.66 7.37
N ALA A 258 -10.36 10.15 8.40
CA ALA A 258 -10.68 9.85 9.80
C ALA A 258 -12.08 10.37 10.19
N LEU A 259 -12.47 11.54 9.70
CA LEU A 259 -13.83 12.07 9.90
C LEU A 259 -14.89 11.22 9.18
N LYS A 260 -14.62 10.74 7.96
CA LYS A 260 -15.53 9.89 7.17
C LYS A 260 -15.76 8.51 7.79
N SER A 261 -14.75 7.93 8.41
CA SER A 261 -14.84 6.60 9.05
C SER A 261 -15.65 6.62 10.34
N THR A 262 -15.92 7.80 10.89
CA THR A 262 -16.70 7.94 12.12
C THR A 262 -18.20 8.05 11.82
N ASP A 263 -19.04 7.46 12.66
CA ASP A 263 -20.51 7.65 12.64
C ASP A 263 -20.92 9.12 12.82
N PHE A 264 -19.98 9.96 13.24
CA PHE A 264 -20.17 11.39 13.43
C PHE A 264 -20.73 12.10 12.17
N ILE A 265 -20.19 11.81 10.98
CA ILE A 265 -20.70 12.42 9.74
C ILE A 265 -22.12 11.94 9.44
N LYS A 266 -22.39 10.66 9.58
CA LYS A 266 -23.75 10.10 9.38
C LYS A 266 -24.76 10.75 10.31
N ILE A 267 -24.43 10.86 11.59
CA ILE A 267 -25.26 11.49 12.60
C ILE A 267 -25.44 12.98 12.30
N SER A 268 -24.37 13.69 11.90
CA SER A 268 -24.42 15.10 11.55
C SER A 268 -25.35 15.36 10.34
N VAL A 269 -25.28 14.53 9.30
CA VAL A 269 -26.20 14.62 8.15
C VAL A 269 -27.64 14.45 8.58
N ILE A 270 -27.95 13.45 9.41
CA ILE A 270 -29.32 13.20 9.92
C ILE A 270 -29.83 14.41 10.71
N ILE A 271 -29.02 14.96 11.60
CA ILE A 271 -29.37 16.14 12.43
C ILE A 271 -29.64 17.34 11.54
N ILE A 272 -28.75 17.63 10.55
CA ILE A 272 -28.89 18.78 9.66
C ILE A 272 -30.16 18.66 8.81
N VAL A 273 -30.41 17.49 8.20
CA VAL A 273 -31.60 17.25 7.40
C VAL A 273 -32.87 17.41 8.25
N THR A 274 -32.88 16.89 9.48
CA THR A 274 -34.00 17.03 10.40
C THR A 274 -34.26 18.50 10.75
N LEU A 275 -33.22 19.27 11.08
CA LEU A 275 -33.34 20.70 11.38
C LEU A 275 -33.81 21.51 10.19
N LEU A 276 -33.32 21.24 8.98
CA LEU A 276 -33.78 21.87 7.74
C LEU A 276 -35.25 21.59 7.49
N THR A 277 -35.70 20.35 7.73
CA THR A 277 -37.10 19.95 7.57
C THR A 277 -38.01 20.71 8.54
N ILE A 278 -37.62 20.78 9.83
CA ILE A 278 -38.34 21.51 10.87
C ILE A 278 -38.47 23.01 10.51
N LEU A 279 -37.37 23.62 10.07
CA LEU A 279 -37.37 25.03 9.69
C LEU A 279 -38.21 25.29 8.44
N ALA A 280 -38.20 24.39 7.47
CA ALA A 280 -39.05 24.49 6.27
C ALA A 280 -40.53 24.38 6.62
N LEU A 281 -40.91 23.51 7.53
CA LEU A 281 -42.30 23.36 8.03
C LEU A 281 -42.73 24.59 8.85
N ALA A 282 -41.93 25.05 9.80
CA ALA A 282 -42.21 26.22 10.61
C ALA A 282 -42.29 27.53 9.81
N GLY A 283 -41.66 27.58 8.63
CA GLY A 283 -41.76 28.73 7.70
C GLY A 283 -43.04 28.76 6.85
N ARG A 284 -43.79 27.63 6.76
CA ARG A 284 -45.06 27.54 6.04
C ARG A 284 -46.24 28.07 6.83
N ASP A 285 -46.15 28.08 8.14
CA ASP A 285 -47.23 28.50 9.05
C ASP A 285 -47.17 30.00 9.40
N LYS A 286 -46.38 30.78 8.68
CA LYS A 286 -46.25 32.23 8.79
C LYS A 286 -46.36 32.92 7.42
#